data_c2d79139b15f90777048bfbe3a01c69e
#
_entry.id   c2d79139b15f90777048bfbe3a01c69e
#
_cell.length_a   1.000
_cell.length_b   1.000
_cell.length_c   1.000
_cell.angle_alpha   90.00
_cell.angle_beta   90.00
_cell.angle_gamma   90.00
#
_symmetry.space_group_name_H-M   'P 1'
#
loop_
_entity.id
_entity.type
_entity.pdbx_description
1 polymer ?
#
loop_
_entity_poly.entity_id
_entity_poly.type
_entity_poly.pdbx_seq_one_letter_code
_entity_poly.pdbx_strand_id
1 'polypeptide(L)'
;ILKVRNEYGQLKDFMEFMKKVNLNEVNRRMFETLVKCGAFDSLHDNRAQLAASLDDAFHLAQEFQRAEDESQTSLFELLDSSDLKATETKLEFPDVKNWPKRERLNQEKTALGFYVSGHPLDSFSSEIKLLATTTSKLKDGAHHEKEKVSLIGNVVNNVIRLNQKNEKYAIVTLEDMRGTIEFPVFASVYEKTGDLLEKDEPLLVTGRVNHREDDVSLYVDTIRSLSKIREEEASKMLIQFGPEKFKQESMNLLKNILQK
;
A
#
# COMPACT_ATOMS: atom_id res chain seq x y z
N ILE A 1 -21.34 2.62 11.42
CA ILE A 1 -20.10 1.91 11.81
C ILE A 1 -19.68 2.32 13.22
N LEU A 2 -19.41 3.60 13.50
CA LEU A 2 -19.01 4.06 14.85
C LEU A 2 -20.07 3.75 15.92
N LYS A 3 -21.35 3.89 15.60
CA LYS A 3 -22.45 3.49 16.48
C LYS A 3 -22.37 2.02 16.86
N VAL A 4 -22.21 1.13 15.88
CA VAL A 4 -22.08 -0.33 16.11
C VAL A 4 -20.91 -0.64 17.05
N ARG A 5 -19.72 -0.03 16.79
CA ARG A 5 -18.57 -0.21 17.67
C ARG A 5 -18.81 0.28 19.11
N ASN A 6 -19.48 1.41 19.26
CA ASN A 6 -19.74 1.98 20.59
C ASN A 6 -20.82 1.20 21.36
N GLU A 7 -21.80 0.62 20.67
CA GLU A 7 -22.92 -0.11 21.25
C GLU A 7 -22.56 -1.56 21.58
N TYR A 8 -21.85 -2.24 20.68
CA TYR A 8 -21.56 -3.67 20.80
C TYR A 8 -20.11 -3.97 21.23
N GLY A 9 -19.25 -2.95 21.30
CA GLY A 9 -17.86 -3.10 21.72
C GLY A 9 -17.02 -3.89 20.72
N GLN A 10 -16.27 -4.89 21.21
CA GLN A 10 -15.41 -5.72 20.36
C GLN A 10 -16.24 -6.84 19.71
N LEU A 11 -16.32 -6.80 18.37
CA LEU A 11 -16.98 -7.82 17.57
C LEU A 11 -16.05 -9.00 17.32
N LYS A 12 -16.61 -10.19 17.13
CA LYS A 12 -15.86 -11.44 17.01
C LYS A 12 -15.35 -11.67 15.59
N ASP A 13 -16.18 -11.39 14.61
CA ASP A 13 -15.89 -11.62 13.20
C ASP A 13 -16.58 -10.61 12.27
N PHE A 14 -16.26 -10.70 10.99
CA PHE A 14 -16.77 -9.80 9.97
C PHE A 14 -18.29 -9.93 9.76
N MET A 15 -18.87 -11.14 9.83
CA MET A 15 -20.30 -11.33 9.65
C MET A 15 -21.11 -10.80 10.84
N GLU A 16 -20.60 -10.92 12.06
CA GLU A 16 -21.23 -10.28 13.21
C GLU A 16 -21.32 -8.78 13.03
N PHE A 17 -20.27 -8.15 12.49
CA PHE A 17 -20.29 -6.73 12.14
C PHE A 17 -21.31 -6.42 11.05
N MET A 18 -21.36 -7.20 9.96
CA MET A 18 -22.29 -7.01 8.84
C MET A 18 -23.76 -7.08 9.26
N LYS A 19 -24.10 -8.01 10.16
CA LYS A 19 -25.46 -8.17 10.67
C LYS A 19 -25.95 -6.97 11.49
N LYS A 20 -25.02 -6.25 12.14
CA LYS A 20 -25.34 -5.13 13.05
C LYS A 20 -25.28 -3.75 12.40
N VAL A 21 -24.69 -3.65 11.21
CA VAL A 21 -24.60 -2.39 10.48
C VAL A 21 -25.89 -2.14 9.71
N ASN A 22 -26.40 -0.92 9.77
CA ASN A 22 -27.53 -0.50 8.92
C ASN A 22 -27.10 -0.46 7.46
N LEU A 23 -27.43 -1.49 6.68
CA LEU A 23 -27.08 -1.62 5.27
C LEU A 23 -27.80 -0.64 4.36
N ASN A 24 -28.84 0.06 4.84
CA ASN A 24 -29.49 1.15 4.10
C ASN A 24 -28.65 2.44 4.13
N GLU A 25 -27.81 2.62 5.16
CA GLU A 25 -26.95 3.80 5.32
C GLU A 25 -25.53 3.58 4.76
N VAL A 26 -25.11 2.32 4.59
CA VAL A 26 -23.73 1.97 4.21
C VAL A 26 -23.75 1.13 2.94
N ASN A 27 -23.21 1.68 1.87
CA ASN A 27 -23.18 1.00 0.59
C ASN A 27 -21.94 0.08 0.43
N ARG A 28 -22.02 -0.86 -0.55
CA ARG A 28 -20.95 -1.79 -0.89
C ARG A 28 -19.59 -1.11 -1.14
N ARG A 29 -19.60 0.03 -1.84
CA ARG A 29 -18.36 0.75 -2.17
C ARG A 29 -17.62 1.26 -0.93
N MET A 30 -18.36 1.67 0.10
CA MET A 30 -17.77 2.05 1.39
C MET A 30 -17.10 0.86 2.07
N PHE A 31 -17.74 -0.31 2.08
CA PHE A 31 -17.11 -1.54 2.62
C PHE A 31 -15.88 -1.95 1.83
N GLU A 32 -15.94 -1.88 0.51
CA GLU A 32 -14.77 -2.14 -0.34
C GLU A 32 -13.59 -1.23 0.02
N THR A 33 -13.85 0.06 0.23
CA THR A 33 -12.83 1.03 0.68
C THR A 33 -12.28 0.65 2.07
N LEU A 34 -13.14 0.26 3.02
CA LEU A 34 -12.73 -0.17 4.35
C LEU A 34 -11.90 -1.45 4.34
N VAL A 35 -12.24 -2.41 3.49
CA VAL A 35 -11.43 -3.62 3.28
C VAL A 35 -10.07 -3.26 2.70
N LYS A 36 -10.03 -2.42 1.66
CA LYS A 36 -8.79 -1.96 1.02
C LYS A 36 -7.84 -1.26 1.99
N CYS A 37 -8.36 -0.45 2.90
CA CYS A 37 -7.55 0.25 3.89
C CYS A 37 -7.22 -0.57 5.15
N GLY A 38 -7.71 -1.81 5.25
CA GLY A 38 -7.41 -2.71 6.36
C GLY A 38 -8.21 -2.46 7.64
N ALA A 39 -9.34 -1.78 7.53
CA ALA A 39 -10.20 -1.47 8.69
C ALA A 39 -10.74 -2.73 9.40
N PHE A 40 -10.75 -3.87 8.71
CA PHE A 40 -11.24 -5.15 9.21
C PHE A 40 -10.13 -6.17 9.51
N ASP A 41 -8.84 -5.79 9.46
CA ASP A 41 -7.73 -6.73 9.68
C ASP A 41 -7.78 -7.41 11.06
N SER A 42 -8.40 -6.79 12.06
CA SER A 42 -8.62 -7.39 13.38
C SER A 42 -9.73 -8.45 13.41
N LEU A 43 -10.63 -8.45 12.42
CA LEU A 43 -11.75 -9.38 12.30
C LEU A 43 -11.46 -10.50 11.30
N HIS A 44 -10.66 -10.18 10.26
CA HIS A 44 -10.21 -11.13 9.24
C HIS A 44 -8.94 -10.60 8.58
N ASP A 45 -7.87 -11.38 8.62
CA ASP A 45 -6.52 -10.96 8.21
C ASP A 45 -6.27 -11.01 6.70
N ASN A 46 -7.11 -11.72 5.93
CA ASN A 46 -7.01 -11.82 4.48
C ASN A 46 -7.95 -10.84 3.76
N ARG A 47 -7.44 -9.66 3.44
CA ARG A 47 -8.20 -8.61 2.75
C ARG A 47 -8.71 -9.03 1.36
N ALA A 48 -7.98 -9.88 0.64
CA ALA A 48 -8.39 -10.37 -0.68
C ALA A 48 -9.63 -11.27 -0.58
N GLN A 49 -9.69 -12.15 0.43
CA GLN A 49 -10.86 -12.97 0.72
C GLN A 49 -12.06 -12.11 1.10
N LEU A 50 -11.87 -11.13 2.00
CA LEU A 50 -12.96 -10.19 2.36
C LEU A 50 -13.49 -9.44 1.15
N ALA A 51 -12.60 -8.94 0.28
CA ALA A 51 -13.00 -8.22 -0.93
C ALA A 51 -13.82 -9.11 -1.88
N ALA A 52 -13.41 -10.37 -2.03
CA ALA A 52 -14.11 -11.34 -2.87
C ALA A 52 -15.46 -11.81 -2.29
N SER A 53 -15.61 -11.78 -0.96
CA SER A 53 -16.83 -12.24 -0.26
C SER A 53 -17.83 -11.12 0.03
N LEU A 54 -17.57 -9.87 -0.38
CA LEU A 54 -18.42 -8.74 -0.01
C LEU A 54 -19.86 -8.89 -0.50
N ASP A 55 -20.09 -9.39 -1.72
CA ASP A 55 -21.43 -9.52 -2.27
C ASP A 55 -22.24 -10.58 -1.51
N ASP A 56 -21.62 -11.72 -1.20
CA ASP A 56 -22.23 -12.78 -0.41
C ASP A 56 -22.50 -12.31 1.03
N ALA A 57 -21.55 -11.58 1.62
CA ALA A 57 -21.72 -11.01 2.96
C ALA A 57 -22.86 -10.00 3.03
N PHE A 58 -23.03 -9.15 2.01
CA PHE A 58 -24.17 -8.24 1.91
C PHE A 58 -25.50 -8.99 1.79
N HIS A 59 -25.56 -9.98 0.91
CA HIS A 59 -26.76 -10.80 0.72
C HIS A 59 -27.19 -11.49 2.02
N LEU A 60 -26.25 -12.19 2.66
CA LEU A 60 -26.51 -12.88 3.94
C LEU A 60 -26.92 -11.91 5.06
N ALA A 61 -26.29 -10.75 5.14
CA ALA A 61 -26.62 -9.76 6.16
C ALA A 61 -28.02 -9.14 5.92
N GLN A 62 -28.39 -8.91 4.66
CA GLN A 62 -29.74 -8.43 4.30
C GLN A 62 -30.82 -9.47 4.61
N GLU A 63 -30.57 -10.73 4.28
CA GLU A 63 -31.50 -11.82 4.64
C GLU A 63 -31.69 -11.92 6.15
N PHE A 64 -30.59 -11.83 6.91
CA PHE A 64 -30.66 -11.86 8.37
C PHE A 64 -31.46 -10.69 8.93
N GLN A 65 -31.20 -9.45 8.46
CA GLN A 65 -31.92 -8.24 8.92
C GLN A 65 -33.41 -8.31 8.58
N ARG A 66 -33.77 -8.79 7.39
CA ARG A 66 -35.19 -9.00 7.01
C ARG A 66 -35.88 -10.02 7.91
N ALA A 67 -35.23 -11.15 8.17
CA ALA A 67 -35.78 -12.20 9.06
C ALA A 67 -35.96 -11.70 10.50
N GLU A 68 -35.04 -10.81 10.96
CA GLU A 68 -35.13 -10.18 12.27
C GLU A 68 -36.32 -9.20 12.35
N ASP A 69 -36.49 -8.35 11.32
CA ASP A 69 -37.61 -7.42 11.21
C ASP A 69 -38.95 -8.16 11.10
N GLU A 70 -39.04 -9.21 10.29
CA GLU A 70 -40.24 -10.06 10.16
C GLU A 70 -40.56 -10.78 11.45
N SER A 71 -39.55 -11.28 12.17
CA SER A 71 -39.76 -11.95 13.46
C SER A 71 -40.23 -11.00 14.54
N GLN A 72 -39.77 -9.74 14.55
CA GLN A 72 -40.31 -8.71 15.46
C GLN A 72 -41.76 -8.37 15.15
N THR A 73 -42.16 -8.35 13.88
CA THR A 73 -43.55 -8.10 13.47
C THR A 73 -44.45 -9.31 13.79
N SER A 74 -43.93 -10.54 13.61
CA SER A 74 -44.64 -11.80 13.86
C SER A 74 -44.77 -12.14 15.35
N LEU A 75 -43.85 -11.66 16.21
CA LEU A 75 -43.91 -11.89 17.67
C LEU A 75 -45.12 -11.23 18.31
N PHE A 76 -45.75 -10.25 17.67
CA PHE A 76 -47.02 -9.66 18.07
C PHE A 76 -48.23 -10.51 17.66
N GLU A 77 -48.08 -11.42 16.69
CA GLU A 77 -49.19 -12.25 16.18
C GLU A 77 -49.20 -13.73 16.63
N LEU A 78 -48.06 -14.27 17.12
CA LEU A 78 -47.94 -15.71 17.39
C LEU A 78 -47.22 -16.03 18.70
N LEU A 79 -47.95 -16.17 19.77
CA LEU A 79 -47.54 -16.74 21.06
C LEU A 79 -47.37 -18.27 21.03
N ASP A 80 -47.19 -18.89 19.89
CA ASP A 80 -46.98 -20.35 19.80
C ASP A 80 -46.21 -20.73 18.54
N SER A 81 -44.91 -20.82 18.61
CA SER A 81 -44.17 -21.86 17.87
C SER A 81 -42.67 -21.81 18.17
N SER A 82 -42.23 -22.79 18.91
CA SER A 82 -40.86 -23.11 19.28
C SER A 82 -40.07 -23.83 18.19
N ASP A 83 -39.96 -23.29 16.98
CA ASP A 83 -39.13 -23.91 15.94
C ASP A 83 -38.62 -22.90 14.88
N LEU A 84 -37.97 -21.82 15.32
CA LEU A 84 -37.13 -21.05 14.42
C LEU A 84 -35.65 -21.38 14.72
N LYS A 85 -35.19 -22.54 14.25
CA LYS A 85 -33.77 -22.75 13.99
C LYS A 85 -33.36 -21.81 12.83
N ALA A 86 -32.91 -20.62 13.19
CA ALA A 86 -32.15 -19.80 12.25
C ALA A 86 -31.00 -20.69 11.75
N THR A 87 -31.08 -21.13 10.53
CA THR A 87 -29.96 -21.79 9.84
C THR A 87 -28.83 -20.79 9.89
N GLU A 88 -27.82 -21.04 10.74
CA GLU A 88 -26.60 -20.23 10.78
C GLU A 88 -25.90 -20.41 9.43
N THR A 89 -26.33 -19.65 8.44
CA THR A 89 -25.66 -19.59 7.15
C THR A 89 -24.35 -18.84 7.42
N LYS A 90 -23.25 -19.59 7.44
CA LYS A 90 -21.90 -19.03 7.60
C LYS A 90 -21.44 -18.46 6.27
N LEU A 91 -20.78 -17.32 6.31
CA LEU A 91 -20.08 -16.78 5.16
C LEU A 91 -18.92 -17.73 4.82
N GLU A 92 -18.93 -18.28 3.62
CA GLU A 92 -17.83 -19.07 3.10
C GLU A 92 -16.85 -18.15 2.41
N PHE A 93 -15.59 -18.22 2.83
CA PHE A 93 -14.53 -17.44 2.21
C PHE A 93 -13.92 -18.23 1.05
N PRO A 94 -13.79 -17.63 -0.16
CA PRO A 94 -13.12 -18.29 -1.28
C PRO A 94 -11.63 -18.51 -0.97
N ASP A 95 -11.05 -19.57 -1.55
CA ASP A 95 -9.61 -19.85 -1.41
C ASP A 95 -8.80 -18.89 -2.28
N VAL A 96 -8.65 -17.65 -1.79
CA VAL A 96 -7.88 -16.59 -2.44
C VAL A 96 -6.69 -16.22 -1.57
N LYS A 97 -5.49 -16.20 -2.17
CA LYS A 97 -4.27 -15.74 -1.49
C LYS A 97 -4.39 -14.26 -1.15
N ASN A 98 -3.92 -13.89 0.04
CA ASN A 98 -3.89 -12.48 0.44
C ASN A 98 -3.05 -11.65 -0.53
N TRP A 99 -3.40 -10.38 -0.66
CA TRP A 99 -2.63 -9.45 -1.48
C TRP A 99 -1.18 -9.38 -1.00
N PRO A 100 -0.19 -9.39 -1.91
CA PRO A 100 1.19 -9.09 -1.56
C PRO A 100 1.30 -7.73 -0.86
N LYS A 101 2.34 -7.52 -0.04
CA LYS A 101 2.55 -6.26 0.69
C LYS A 101 2.40 -5.03 -0.21
N ARG A 102 2.99 -5.07 -1.41
CA ARG A 102 2.92 -3.98 -2.39
C ARG A 102 1.49 -3.67 -2.83
N GLU A 103 0.73 -4.71 -3.17
CA GLU A 103 -0.68 -4.56 -3.56
C GLU A 103 -1.52 -3.97 -2.42
N ARG A 104 -1.34 -4.44 -1.18
CA ARG A 104 -2.02 -3.88 -0.01
C ARG A 104 -1.74 -2.39 0.16
N LEU A 105 -0.49 -1.97 0.04
CA LEU A 105 -0.09 -0.57 0.12
C LEU A 105 -0.71 0.27 -1.00
N ASN A 106 -0.75 -0.26 -2.23
CA ASN A 106 -1.41 0.42 -3.36
C ASN A 106 -2.92 0.57 -3.13
N GLN A 107 -3.58 -0.46 -2.58
CA GLN A 107 -5.00 -0.39 -2.24
C GLN A 107 -5.27 0.64 -1.12
N GLU A 108 -4.42 0.70 -0.09
CA GLU A 108 -4.50 1.73 0.96
C GLU A 108 -4.37 3.14 0.38
N LYS A 109 -3.35 3.38 -0.45
CA LYS A 109 -3.14 4.67 -1.09
C LYS A 109 -4.29 5.08 -2.01
N THR A 110 -4.82 4.13 -2.77
CA THR A 110 -5.99 4.36 -3.64
C THR A 110 -7.24 4.71 -2.82
N ALA A 111 -7.43 4.06 -1.67
CA ALA A 111 -8.60 4.24 -0.82
C ALA A 111 -8.53 5.51 0.05
N LEU A 112 -7.36 5.84 0.59
CA LEU A 112 -7.17 6.89 1.61
C LEU A 112 -6.32 8.07 1.12
N GLY A 113 -5.55 7.90 0.04
CA GLY A 113 -4.56 8.87 -0.43
C GLY A 113 -3.19 8.76 0.25
N PHE A 114 -3.04 7.89 1.25
CA PHE A 114 -1.78 7.64 1.98
C PHE A 114 -1.65 6.19 2.41
N TYR A 115 -0.44 5.79 2.82
CA TYR A 115 -0.14 4.44 3.30
C TYR A 115 -0.40 4.33 4.81
N VAL A 116 -0.95 3.20 5.27
CA VAL A 116 -1.27 2.93 6.68
C VAL A 116 -0.39 1.82 7.26
N SER A 117 -0.29 0.69 6.56
CA SER A 117 0.38 -0.51 7.08
C SER A 117 1.89 -0.53 6.86
N GLY A 118 2.45 0.51 6.23
CA GLY A 118 3.88 0.65 5.94
C GLY A 118 4.13 1.55 4.73
N HIS A 119 5.36 1.58 4.25
CA HIS A 119 5.73 2.35 3.05
C HIS A 119 6.42 1.43 2.02
N PRO A 120 6.22 1.64 0.70
CA PRO A 120 6.92 0.85 -0.32
C PRO A 120 8.45 0.88 -0.20
N LEU A 121 9.00 1.97 0.32
CA LEU A 121 10.44 2.18 0.53
C LEU A 121 10.99 1.60 1.84
N ASP A 122 10.18 1.00 2.72
CA ASP A 122 10.64 0.46 4.01
C ASP A 122 11.79 -0.54 3.86
N SER A 123 11.72 -1.39 2.82
CA SER A 123 12.74 -2.39 2.52
C SER A 123 14.07 -1.82 2.02
N PHE A 124 14.11 -0.52 1.73
CA PHE A 124 15.27 0.21 1.24
C PHE A 124 15.78 1.27 2.21
N SER A 125 15.37 1.20 3.47
CA SER A 125 15.69 2.22 4.48
C SER A 125 17.20 2.40 4.71
N SER A 126 18.00 1.36 4.51
CA SER A 126 19.47 1.40 4.63
C SER A 126 20.11 2.15 3.46
N GLU A 127 19.67 1.85 2.25
CA GLU A 127 20.13 2.50 1.02
C GLU A 127 19.74 3.99 1.01
N ILE A 128 18.52 4.30 1.44
CA ILE A 128 18.05 5.69 1.55
C ILE A 128 18.98 6.50 2.47
N LYS A 129 19.32 5.94 3.64
CA LYS A 129 20.19 6.63 4.61
C LYS A 129 21.62 6.85 4.08
N LEU A 130 22.11 5.94 3.26
CA LEU A 130 23.49 5.98 2.75
C LEU A 130 23.63 6.77 1.45
N LEU A 131 22.64 6.70 0.56
CA LEU A 131 22.77 7.16 -0.83
C LEU A 131 21.97 8.41 -1.13
N ALA A 132 20.98 8.77 -0.30
CA ALA A 132 20.02 9.80 -0.66
C ALA A 132 19.78 10.83 0.44
N THR A 133 19.44 12.04 0.04
CA THR A 133 18.78 13.03 0.88
C THR A 133 17.25 12.81 0.83
N THR A 134 16.47 13.64 1.54
CA THR A 134 15.02 13.58 1.54
C THR A 134 14.41 14.81 0.90
N THR A 135 13.19 14.66 0.35
CA THR A 135 12.42 15.78 -0.22
C THR A 135 12.21 16.90 0.80
N SER A 136 11.97 16.55 2.07
CA SER A 136 11.84 17.53 3.16
C SER A 136 13.12 18.36 3.30
N LYS A 137 14.32 17.76 3.37
CA LYS A 137 15.58 18.49 3.48
C LYS A 137 15.85 19.42 2.29
N LEU A 138 15.43 18.99 1.09
CA LEU A 138 15.56 19.86 -0.10
C LEU A 138 14.66 21.09 0.04
N LYS A 139 13.41 20.91 0.44
CA LYS A 139 12.43 22.00 0.62
C LYS A 139 12.78 22.92 1.78
N ASP A 140 13.39 22.39 2.85
CA ASP A 140 13.83 23.15 4.01
C ASP A 140 15.12 24.00 3.74
N GLY A 141 15.64 23.97 2.50
CA GLY A 141 16.81 24.76 2.10
C GLY A 141 18.13 24.22 2.62
N ALA A 142 18.20 22.94 2.99
CA ALA A 142 19.43 22.30 3.49
C ALA A 142 20.53 22.13 2.41
N HIS A 143 20.18 22.35 1.14
CA HIS A 143 21.09 22.18 0.00
C HIS A 143 21.20 23.46 -0.82
N HIS A 144 22.41 23.74 -1.30
CA HIS A 144 22.69 24.95 -2.10
C HIS A 144 22.26 24.77 -3.56
N GLU A 145 22.08 25.90 -4.24
CA GLU A 145 21.84 25.95 -5.68
C GLU A 145 22.95 25.19 -6.44
N LYS A 146 22.57 24.35 -7.41
CA LYS A 146 23.45 23.48 -8.20
C LYS A 146 24.23 22.41 -7.42
N GLU A 147 23.96 22.23 -6.12
CA GLU A 147 24.52 21.14 -5.36
C GLU A 147 24.04 19.80 -5.94
N LYS A 148 24.96 18.83 -6.08
CA LYS A 148 24.63 17.49 -6.56
C LYS A 148 24.05 16.68 -5.41
N VAL A 149 22.83 16.20 -5.61
CA VAL A 149 22.08 15.40 -4.62
C VAL A 149 21.49 14.16 -5.27
N SER A 150 21.17 13.18 -4.45
CA SER A 150 20.43 12.00 -4.86
C SER A 150 19.18 11.86 -4.02
N LEU A 151 18.07 11.46 -4.65
CA LEU A 151 16.81 11.12 -4.03
C LEU A 151 16.46 9.67 -4.34
N ILE A 152 15.83 9.00 -3.39
CA ILE A 152 15.22 7.67 -3.60
C ILE A 152 13.73 7.80 -3.38
N GLY A 153 12.94 7.38 -4.36
CA GLY A 153 11.49 7.46 -4.30
C GLY A 153 10.79 6.63 -5.37
N ASN A 154 9.47 6.62 -5.31
CA ASN A 154 8.60 6.05 -6.32
C ASN A 154 8.03 7.16 -7.20
N VAL A 155 7.85 6.87 -8.49
CA VAL A 155 7.14 7.78 -9.39
C VAL A 155 5.65 7.68 -9.08
N VAL A 156 5.03 8.81 -8.70
CA VAL A 156 3.59 8.90 -8.45
C VAL A 156 2.84 9.58 -9.58
N ASN A 157 3.55 10.38 -10.38
CA ASN A 157 3.00 10.98 -11.59
C ASN A 157 4.09 11.13 -12.64
N ASN A 158 3.74 10.89 -13.91
CA ASN A 158 4.63 10.99 -15.05
C ASN A 158 3.86 11.58 -16.25
N VAL A 159 4.12 12.83 -16.59
CA VAL A 159 3.47 13.53 -17.70
C VAL A 159 4.46 13.73 -18.83
N ILE A 160 4.28 12.98 -19.92
CA ILE A 160 5.13 13.08 -21.11
C ILE A 160 4.69 14.26 -21.96
N ARG A 161 5.67 15.06 -22.42
CA ARG A 161 5.46 16.21 -23.29
C ARG A 161 6.49 16.21 -24.42
N LEU A 162 6.24 17.05 -25.45
CA LEU A 162 7.18 17.33 -26.53
C LEU A 162 7.78 18.73 -26.34
N ASN A 163 9.07 18.88 -26.54
CA ASN A 163 9.73 20.15 -26.55
C ASN A 163 9.64 20.83 -27.96
N GLN A 164 10.19 22.02 -28.11
CA GLN A 164 10.19 22.76 -29.39
C GLN A 164 10.91 22.01 -30.55
N LYS A 165 11.79 21.07 -30.22
CA LYS A 165 12.48 20.20 -31.18
C LYS A 165 11.76 18.89 -31.46
N ASN A 166 10.52 18.76 -30.98
CA ASN A 166 9.72 17.55 -31.09
C ASN A 166 10.32 16.31 -30.36
N GLU A 167 11.18 16.52 -29.35
CA GLU A 167 11.77 15.49 -28.53
C GLU A 167 10.92 15.28 -27.27
N LYS A 168 10.75 14.02 -26.86
CA LYS A 168 10.00 13.69 -25.64
C LYS A 168 10.78 14.05 -24.39
N TYR A 169 10.11 14.68 -23.44
CA TYR A 169 10.58 14.87 -22.07
C TYR A 169 9.44 14.58 -21.11
N ALA A 170 9.73 14.38 -19.84
CA ALA A 170 8.72 14.10 -18.84
C ALA A 170 8.74 15.11 -17.69
N ILE A 171 7.58 15.44 -17.14
CA ILE A 171 7.43 16.06 -15.83
C ILE A 171 7.12 14.94 -14.85
N VAL A 172 8.02 14.68 -13.92
CA VAL A 172 7.93 13.56 -12.99
C VAL A 172 7.72 14.07 -11.58
N THR A 173 6.73 13.49 -10.89
CA THR A 173 6.56 13.67 -9.45
C THR A 173 7.08 12.42 -8.75
N LEU A 174 8.15 12.57 -7.97
CA LEU A 174 8.76 11.54 -7.15
C LEU A 174 8.27 11.68 -5.70
N GLU A 175 7.88 10.57 -5.08
CA GLU A 175 7.48 10.49 -3.68
C GLU A 175 8.51 9.70 -2.88
N ASP A 176 9.03 10.29 -1.81
CA ASP A 176 9.83 9.61 -0.82
C ASP A 176 9.04 9.40 0.50
N MET A 177 9.71 8.97 1.56
CA MET A 177 9.08 8.77 2.87
C MET A 177 8.68 10.10 3.58
N ARG A 178 9.03 11.26 3.03
CA ARG A 178 8.86 12.58 3.66
C ARG A 178 8.02 13.55 2.86
N GLY A 179 7.74 13.22 1.60
CA GLY A 179 6.92 14.06 0.73
C GLY A 179 7.16 13.80 -0.75
N THR A 180 6.78 14.77 -1.57
CA THR A 180 6.89 14.70 -3.02
C THR A 180 7.73 15.84 -3.55
N ILE A 181 8.37 15.63 -4.68
CA ILE A 181 9.07 16.67 -5.45
C ILE A 181 8.78 16.49 -6.94
N GLU A 182 8.58 17.60 -7.63
CA GLU A 182 8.37 17.62 -9.08
C GLU A 182 9.61 18.15 -9.79
N PHE A 183 10.03 17.49 -10.86
CA PHE A 183 11.16 17.90 -11.70
C PHE A 183 10.99 17.46 -13.14
N PRO A 184 11.60 18.22 -14.09
CA PRO A 184 11.67 17.81 -15.48
C PRO A 184 12.76 16.77 -15.70
N VAL A 185 12.46 15.75 -16.47
CA VAL A 185 13.41 14.79 -17.05
C VAL A 185 13.55 15.12 -18.53
N PHE A 186 14.64 15.83 -18.87
CA PHE A 186 14.86 16.31 -20.23
C PHE A 186 15.12 15.17 -21.22
N ALA A 187 14.96 15.46 -22.52
CA ALA A 187 14.98 14.47 -23.59
C ALA A 187 16.21 13.53 -23.56
N SER A 188 17.39 14.05 -23.30
CA SER A 188 18.63 13.25 -23.25
C SER A 188 18.67 12.21 -22.14
N VAL A 189 17.99 12.48 -21.00
CA VAL A 189 17.84 11.54 -19.87
C VAL A 189 16.62 10.65 -20.12
N TYR A 190 15.52 11.24 -20.58
CA TYR A 190 14.28 10.52 -20.85
C TYR A 190 14.46 9.39 -21.87
N GLU A 191 15.20 9.63 -22.96
CA GLU A 191 15.49 8.63 -23.98
C GLU A 191 16.12 7.34 -23.40
N LYS A 192 16.92 7.48 -22.33
CA LYS A 192 17.62 6.36 -21.68
C LYS A 192 16.85 5.74 -20.54
N THR A 193 15.92 6.47 -19.94
CA THR A 193 15.30 6.10 -18.67
C THR A 193 13.78 6.13 -18.68
N GLY A 194 13.15 6.46 -19.81
CA GLY A 194 11.69 6.54 -19.92
C GLY A 194 10.97 5.27 -19.44
N ASP A 195 11.50 4.09 -19.82
CA ASP A 195 10.97 2.80 -19.41
C ASP A 195 10.99 2.58 -17.87
N LEU A 196 11.95 3.21 -17.17
CA LEU A 196 12.03 3.12 -15.70
C LEU A 196 10.96 3.98 -15.03
N LEU A 197 10.56 5.09 -15.65
CA LEU A 197 9.54 5.99 -15.13
C LEU A 197 8.11 5.40 -15.21
N GLU A 198 7.90 4.41 -16.06
CA GLU A 198 6.63 3.70 -16.20
C GLU A 198 6.52 2.50 -15.25
N LYS A 199 7.67 2.04 -14.73
CA LYS A 199 7.73 0.92 -13.79
C LYS A 199 7.40 1.40 -12.39
N ASP A 200 6.54 0.63 -11.72
CA ASP A 200 6.22 0.86 -10.32
C ASP A 200 7.33 0.26 -9.42
N GLU A 201 8.55 0.80 -9.49
CA GLU A 201 9.70 0.39 -8.70
C GLU A 201 10.44 1.61 -8.12
N PRO A 202 11.12 1.49 -6.96
CA PRO A 202 11.92 2.57 -6.41
C PRO A 202 13.08 2.95 -7.31
N LEU A 203 13.24 4.24 -7.51
CA LEU A 203 14.30 4.80 -8.34
C LEU A 203 15.27 5.63 -7.50
N LEU A 204 16.56 5.57 -7.86
CA LEU A 204 17.58 6.52 -7.43
C LEU A 204 17.68 7.59 -8.53
N VAL A 205 17.29 8.81 -8.19
CA VAL A 205 17.40 9.98 -9.05
C VAL A 205 18.53 10.84 -8.56
N THR A 206 19.52 11.09 -9.40
CA THR A 206 20.65 11.98 -9.11
C THR A 206 20.57 13.19 -10.00
N GLY A 207 20.74 14.36 -9.41
CA GLY A 207 20.64 15.63 -10.12
C GLY A 207 21.21 16.78 -9.32
N ARG A 208 21.01 17.99 -9.82
CA ARG A 208 21.44 19.23 -9.18
C ARG A 208 20.24 20.02 -8.72
N VAL A 209 20.35 20.56 -7.52
CA VAL A 209 19.31 21.39 -6.93
C VAL A 209 19.08 22.63 -7.78
N ASN A 210 17.83 22.96 -8.03
CA ASN A 210 17.38 24.16 -8.72
C ASN A 210 16.30 24.83 -7.87
N HIS A 211 16.67 25.92 -7.23
CA HIS A 211 15.75 26.76 -6.47
C HIS A 211 14.91 27.61 -7.43
N ARG A 212 13.60 27.56 -7.23
CA ARG A 212 12.63 28.47 -7.85
C ARG A 212 12.10 29.41 -6.76
N GLU A 213 11.45 30.51 -7.16
CA GLU A 213 10.98 31.53 -6.20
C GLU A 213 10.19 30.95 -5.02
N ASP A 214 9.31 29.98 -5.27
CA ASP A 214 8.43 29.39 -4.25
C ASP A 214 8.62 27.85 -4.08
N ASP A 215 9.53 27.21 -4.80
CA ASP A 215 9.69 25.75 -4.77
C ASP A 215 11.10 25.30 -5.14
N VAL A 216 11.41 24.04 -4.86
CA VAL A 216 12.67 23.39 -5.19
C VAL A 216 12.43 22.28 -6.21
N SER A 217 13.27 22.23 -7.22
CA SER A 217 13.24 21.23 -8.27
C SER A 217 14.63 20.64 -8.48
N LEU A 218 14.78 19.67 -9.39
CA LEU A 218 16.06 19.08 -9.75
C LEU A 218 16.30 19.18 -11.26
N TYR A 219 17.52 19.53 -11.63
CA TYR A 219 18.05 19.18 -12.94
C TYR A 219 18.61 17.78 -12.88
N VAL A 220 17.87 16.82 -13.43
CA VAL A 220 18.19 15.39 -13.34
C VAL A 220 19.34 15.04 -14.29
N ASP A 221 20.40 14.48 -13.73
CA ASP A 221 21.55 13.96 -14.47
C ASP A 221 21.36 12.46 -14.81
N THR A 222 20.88 11.64 -13.85
CA THR A 222 20.67 10.18 -14.03
C THR A 222 19.50 9.65 -13.22
N ILE A 223 18.86 8.60 -13.75
CA ILE A 223 17.85 7.81 -13.08
C ILE A 223 18.24 6.34 -13.17
N ARG A 224 18.24 5.62 -12.05
CA ARG A 224 18.60 4.19 -11.97
C ARG A 224 17.57 3.43 -11.12
N SER A 225 17.30 2.19 -11.49
CA SER A 225 16.52 1.29 -10.63
C SER A 225 17.29 0.99 -9.35
N LEU A 226 16.66 1.13 -8.19
CA LEU A 226 17.28 0.87 -6.90
C LEU A 226 17.58 -0.62 -6.71
N SER A 227 16.75 -1.49 -7.25
CA SER A 227 16.97 -2.95 -7.24
C SER A 227 18.26 -3.32 -7.98
N LYS A 228 18.50 -2.73 -9.16
CA LYS A 228 19.73 -2.97 -9.93
C LYS A 228 20.99 -2.46 -9.23
N ILE A 229 20.90 -1.29 -8.57
CA ILE A 229 22.02 -0.75 -7.79
C ILE A 229 22.42 -1.71 -6.67
N ARG A 230 21.43 -2.31 -5.99
CA ARG A 230 21.68 -3.31 -4.94
C ARG A 230 22.40 -4.54 -5.49
N GLU A 231 22.07 -4.99 -6.68
CA GLU A 231 22.72 -6.14 -7.35
C GLU A 231 24.12 -5.81 -7.86
N GLU A 232 24.30 -4.64 -8.46
CA GLU A 232 25.55 -4.24 -9.13
C GLU A 232 26.62 -3.71 -8.17
N GLU A 233 26.21 -2.97 -7.12
CA GLU A 233 27.14 -2.25 -6.22
C GLU A 233 27.31 -2.92 -4.85
N ALA A 234 26.55 -4.01 -4.54
CA ALA A 234 26.73 -4.75 -3.31
C ALA A 234 28.03 -5.53 -3.32
N SER A 235 29.10 -4.95 -2.75
CA SER A 235 30.42 -5.58 -2.63
C SER A 235 30.59 -6.44 -1.38
N LYS A 236 29.70 -6.32 -0.39
CA LYS A 236 29.74 -7.07 0.88
C LYS A 236 28.33 -7.36 1.37
N MET A 237 28.13 -8.60 1.83
CA MET A 237 26.93 -9.01 2.55
C MET A 237 27.31 -9.33 3.99
N LEU A 238 26.69 -8.65 4.97
CA LEU A 238 26.85 -8.95 6.38
C LEU A 238 25.60 -9.70 6.87
N ILE A 239 25.78 -10.96 7.25
CA ILE A 239 24.73 -11.77 7.85
C ILE A 239 24.98 -11.87 9.34
N GLN A 240 24.08 -11.29 10.15
CA GLN A 240 24.21 -11.30 11.61
C GLN A 240 23.27 -12.35 12.20
N PHE A 241 23.84 -13.28 12.94
CA PHE A 241 23.09 -14.28 13.69
C PHE A 241 23.05 -13.94 15.17
N GLY A 242 21.89 -14.09 15.78
CA GLY A 242 21.80 -14.08 17.24
C GLY A 242 22.47 -15.33 17.82
N PRO A 243 23.05 -15.24 19.04
CA PRO A 243 23.82 -16.33 19.65
C PRO A 243 23.05 -17.66 19.79
N GLU A 244 21.72 -17.59 19.92
CA GLU A 244 20.85 -18.77 20.06
C GLU A 244 20.59 -19.50 18.72
N LYS A 245 20.85 -18.87 17.57
CA LYS A 245 20.60 -19.43 16.23
C LYS A 245 21.86 -19.94 15.55
N PHE A 246 23.00 -19.91 16.24
CA PHE A 246 24.26 -20.34 15.70
C PHE A 246 24.42 -21.87 15.84
N LYS A 247 23.72 -22.62 14.96
CA LYS A 247 23.87 -24.09 14.86
C LYS A 247 24.60 -24.45 13.58
N GLN A 248 25.37 -25.55 13.63
CA GLN A 248 26.17 -26.09 12.50
C GLN A 248 25.26 -26.34 11.27
N GLU A 249 24.04 -26.79 11.48
CA GLU A 249 23.03 -27.00 10.42
C GLU A 249 22.65 -25.69 9.69
N SER A 250 22.49 -24.60 10.43
CA SER A 250 22.19 -23.26 9.85
C SER A 250 23.33 -22.73 9.01
N MET A 251 24.60 -23.02 9.41
CA MET A 251 25.79 -22.66 8.63
C MET A 251 25.91 -23.48 7.35
N ASN A 252 25.60 -24.77 7.38
CA ASN A 252 25.59 -25.61 6.19
C ASN A 252 24.50 -25.22 5.21
N LEU A 253 23.30 -24.87 5.71
CA LEU A 253 22.19 -24.35 4.89
C LEU A 253 22.59 -23.05 4.20
N LEU A 254 23.18 -22.11 4.96
CA LEU A 254 23.66 -20.84 4.43
C LEU A 254 24.72 -21.04 3.34
N LYS A 255 25.70 -21.92 3.58
CA LYS A 255 26.73 -22.24 2.61
C LYS A 255 26.14 -22.79 1.30
N ASN A 256 25.14 -23.64 1.38
CA ASN A 256 24.46 -24.20 0.22
C ASN A 256 23.63 -23.13 -0.55
N ILE A 257 23.10 -22.13 0.14
CA ILE A 257 22.37 -21.01 -0.49
C ILE A 257 23.33 -20.05 -1.20
N LEU A 258 24.50 -19.79 -0.60
CA LEU A 258 25.50 -18.86 -1.15
C LEU A 258 26.36 -19.44 -2.28
N GLN A 259 26.33 -20.77 -2.49
CA GLN A 259 27.05 -21.48 -3.56
C GLN A 259 26.21 -21.72 -4.81
N LYS A 260 24.91 -21.34 -4.81
CA LYS A 260 24.03 -21.33 -5.98
C LYS A 260 24.00 -19.95 -6.63
#